data_92e6717633ec291fdfc181cbd3d239bd
#
_entry.id   92e6717633ec291fdfc181cbd3d239bd
#
_cell.length_a   1.000
_cell.length_b   1.000
_cell.length_c   1.000
_cell.angle_alpha   90.00
_cell.angle_beta   90.00
_cell.angle_gamma   90.00
#
_symmetry.space_group_name_H-M   'P 1'
#
loop_
_entity.id
_entity.type
_entity.pdbx_description
1 polymer ?
#
loop_
_entity_poly.entity_id
_entity_poly.type
_entity_poly.pdbx_seq_one_letter_code
_entity_poly.pdbx_strand_id
1 'polypeptide(L)'
;VADLKIKILALKYSEAVCKANKFLNFQDEMDFIVRNEKRNRFINNLVQSLDGNTWVLFQDVEKHGKPLYTLINSKVSKGRKVFFVFGGTDAETRESIRSITEQEENAIIIASYGTFSTGINIKSLHNVIFASPSKSRIRNLQSIGRGLRKSGSKTVCTLYDIADNLQYKKKINYTLKHLYERVKIYNEEQFEYKIYKINLE
;
A
#
# COMPACT_ATOMS: atom_id res chain seq x y z
N VAL A 1 11.29 -16.86 13.51
CA VAL A 1 10.55 -16.58 12.28
C VAL A 1 10.17 -15.12 12.30
N ALA A 2 10.67 -14.39 11.33
CA ALA A 2 10.31 -12.99 11.18
C ALA A 2 8.85 -12.90 10.73
N ASP A 3 8.07 -12.07 11.40
CA ASP A 3 6.63 -12.04 11.23
C ASP A 3 6.19 -10.92 10.29
N LEU A 4 5.61 -11.29 9.17
CA LEU A 4 4.82 -10.40 8.35
C LEU A 4 3.36 -10.53 8.78
N LYS A 5 2.79 -9.44 9.27
CA LYS A 5 1.37 -9.36 9.60
C LYS A 5 0.65 -8.61 8.51
N ILE A 6 -0.36 -9.22 7.92
CA ILE A 6 -1.16 -8.60 6.86
C ILE A 6 -2.50 -8.18 7.43
N LYS A 7 -2.80 -6.90 7.31
CA LYS A 7 -4.11 -6.34 7.62
C LYS A 7 -4.77 -5.93 6.31
N ILE A 8 -5.80 -6.65 5.91
CA ILE A 8 -6.59 -6.33 4.73
C ILE A 8 -7.65 -5.33 5.17
N LEU A 9 -7.58 -4.11 4.63
CA LEU A 9 -8.54 -3.05 4.91
C LEU A 9 -9.51 -2.98 3.73
N ALA A 10 -10.65 -3.65 3.88
CA ALA A 10 -11.68 -3.74 2.85
C ALA A 10 -12.62 -2.53 2.95
N LEU A 11 -12.40 -1.55 2.07
CA LEU A 11 -13.18 -0.33 2.03
C LEU A 11 -14.51 -0.57 1.31
N LYS A 12 -15.60 -0.42 2.04
CA LYS A 12 -16.96 -0.54 1.48
C LYS A 12 -17.45 0.85 1.08
N TYR A 13 -17.74 1.02 -0.20
CA TYR A 13 -18.31 2.25 -0.74
C TYR A 13 -19.83 2.26 -0.54
N SER A 14 -20.43 3.44 -0.55
CA SER A 14 -21.89 3.58 -0.42
C SER A 14 -22.60 2.87 -1.58
N GLU A 15 -23.87 2.48 -1.35
CA GLU A 15 -24.66 1.83 -2.39
C GLU A 15 -24.80 2.71 -3.63
N ALA A 16 -25.01 4.01 -3.45
CA ALA A 16 -25.10 4.96 -4.55
C ALA A 16 -23.83 5.00 -5.39
N VAL A 17 -22.67 5.00 -4.77
CA VAL A 17 -21.35 4.97 -5.46
C VAL A 17 -21.16 3.64 -6.18
N CYS A 18 -21.49 2.53 -5.54
CA CYS A 18 -21.40 1.20 -6.17
C CYS A 18 -22.30 1.11 -7.40
N LYS A 19 -23.53 1.60 -7.31
CA LYS A 19 -24.48 1.64 -8.43
C LYS A 19 -23.97 2.50 -9.59
N ALA A 20 -23.45 3.68 -9.29
CA ALA A 20 -22.94 4.60 -10.30
C ALA A 20 -21.73 4.05 -11.05
N ASN A 21 -20.96 3.16 -10.43
CA ASN A 21 -19.72 2.62 -10.99
C ASN A 21 -19.83 1.16 -11.45
N LYS A 22 -21.00 0.58 -11.48
CA LYS A 22 -21.22 -0.86 -11.75
C LYS A 22 -20.79 -1.34 -13.14
N PHE A 23 -20.67 -0.45 -14.11
CA PHE A 23 -20.30 -0.81 -15.49
C PHE A 23 -18.90 -0.33 -15.89
N LEU A 24 -18.07 0.14 -14.96
CA LEU A 24 -16.72 0.55 -15.28
C LEU A 24 -15.90 -0.63 -15.79
N ASN A 25 -15.06 -0.40 -16.79
CA ASN A 25 -14.01 -1.34 -17.15
C ASN A 25 -12.89 -1.28 -16.09
N PHE A 26 -11.92 -2.17 -16.19
CA PHE A 26 -10.84 -2.27 -15.20
C PHE A 26 -10.06 -0.96 -15.03
N GLN A 27 -9.68 -0.33 -16.15
CA GLN A 27 -8.90 0.91 -16.09
C GLN A 27 -9.68 2.05 -15.45
N ASP A 28 -10.95 2.19 -15.81
CA ASP A 28 -11.82 3.23 -15.25
C ASP A 28 -12.10 2.99 -13.76
N GLU A 29 -12.24 1.73 -13.36
CA GLU A 29 -12.35 1.38 -11.94
C GLU A 29 -11.10 1.79 -11.17
N MET A 30 -9.91 1.49 -11.69
CA MET A 30 -8.65 1.90 -11.08
C MET A 30 -8.55 3.42 -10.97
N ASP A 31 -8.88 4.14 -12.04
CA ASP A 31 -8.84 5.61 -12.05
C ASP A 31 -9.81 6.20 -11.03
N PHE A 32 -11.01 5.67 -10.92
CA PHE A 32 -11.99 6.08 -9.93
C PHE A 32 -11.44 5.89 -8.50
N ILE A 33 -10.87 4.73 -8.22
CA ILE A 33 -10.33 4.39 -6.90
C ILE A 33 -9.20 5.34 -6.49
N VAL A 34 -8.22 5.55 -7.34
CA VAL A 34 -7.04 6.36 -6.98
C VAL A 34 -7.34 7.85 -6.91
N ARG A 35 -8.39 8.32 -7.58
CA ARG A 35 -8.83 9.72 -7.54
C ARG A 35 -9.86 10.01 -6.45
N ASN A 36 -10.36 9.00 -5.75
CA ASN A 36 -11.38 9.17 -4.73
C ASN A 36 -10.79 9.89 -3.51
N GLU A 37 -11.31 11.09 -3.24
CA GLU A 37 -10.79 11.94 -2.16
C GLU A 37 -11.01 11.35 -0.77
N LYS A 38 -12.14 10.71 -0.53
CA LYS A 38 -12.42 10.05 0.76
C LYS A 38 -11.43 8.92 1.01
N ARG A 39 -11.11 8.16 -0.02
CA ARG A 39 -10.11 7.08 0.06
C ARG A 39 -8.72 7.63 0.34
N ASN A 40 -8.31 8.68 -0.33
CA ASN A 40 -7.01 9.31 -0.11
C ASN A 40 -6.93 9.91 1.30
N ARG A 41 -8.00 10.50 1.82
CA ARG A 41 -8.06 10.96 3.22
C ARG A 41 -7.94 9.78 4.20
N PHE A 42 -8.59 8.66 3.91
CA PHE A 42 -8.45 7.44 4.71
C PHE A 42 -6.98 6.99 4.76
N ILE A 43 -6.31 6.94 3.62
CA ILE A 43 -4.89 6.57 3.54
C ILE A 43 -4.04 7.56 4.36
N ASN A 44 -4.27 8.85 4.22
CA ASN A 44 -3.56 9.85 5.00
C ASN A 44 -3.75 9.65 6.50
N ASN A 45 -4.98 9.46 6.95
CA ASN A 45 -5.28 9.25 8.36
C ASN A 45 -4.58 7.99 8.90
N LEU A 46 -4.57 6.91 8.12
CA LEU A 46 -3.85 5.69 8.46
C LEU A 46 -2.35 5.97 8.62
N VAL A 47 -1.74 6.61 7.63
CA VAL A 47 -0.30 6.91 7.62
C VAL A 47 0.08 7.76 8.85
N GLN A 48 -0.69 8.81 9.14
CA GLN A 48 -0.40 9.69 10.27
C GLN A 48 -0.53 8.99 11.62
N SER A 49 -1.33 7.92 11.70
CA SER A 49 -1.54 7.15 12.93
C SER A 49 -0.45 6.10 13.21
N LEU A 50 0.40 5.81 12.24
CA LEU A 50 1.40 4.75 12.35
C LEU A 50 2.76 5.30 12.78
N ASP A 51 3.38 4.60 13.72
CA ASP A 51 4.74 4.89 14.17
C ASP A 51 5.76 4.02 13.42
N GLY A 52 6.98 4.52 13.31
CA GLY A 52 8.05 3.85 12.59
C GLY A 52 8.06 4.19 11.10
N ASN A 53 9.03 3.65 10.40
CA ASN A 53 9.13 3.85 8.96
C ASN A 53 7.90 3.30 8.26
N THR A 54 7.17 4.16 7.55
CA THR A 54 5.91 3.83 6.91
C THR A 54 6.03 4.07 5.40
N TRP A 55 5.97 2.99 4.65
CA TRP A 55 6.06 2.99 3.19
C TRP A 55 4.67 3.02 2.59
N VAL A 56 4.40 4.03 1.77
CA VAL A 56 3.14 4.19 1.06
C VAL A 56 3.40 3.93 -0.41
N LEU A 57 2.90 2.82 -0.94
CA LEU A 57 3.23 2.37 -2.28
C LEU A 57 2.10 2.67 -3.26
N PHE A 58 2.47 3.26 -4.39
CA PHE A 58 1.54 3.65 -5.43
C PHE A 58 1.97 3.11 -6.80
N GLN A 59 1.02 3.10 -7.75
CA GLN A 59 1.27 2.64 -9.12
C GLN A 59 1.59 3.80 -10.07
N ASP A 60 0.77 4.84 -10.10
CA ASP A 60 0.88 5.95 -11.04
C ASP A 60 1.30 7.23 -10.34
N VAL A 61 2.41 7.81 -10.79
CA VAL A 61 3.00 9.01 -10.17
C VAL A 61 2.05 10.20 -10.23
N GLU A 62 1.49 10.47 -11.40
CA GLU A 62 0.65 11.66 -11.61
C GLU A 62 -0.74 11.49 -11.01
N LYS A 63 -1.35 10.33 -11.21
CA LYS A 63 -2.73 10.09 -10.76
C LYS A 63 -2.85 9.87 -9.26
N HIS A 64 -1.84 9.32 -8.61
CA HIS A 64 -1.93 8.91 -7.22
C HIS A 64 -0.73 9.32 -6.37
N GLY A 65 0.49 9.11 -6.85
CA GLY A 65 1.71 9.41 -6.08
C GLY A 65 1.79 10.86 -5.63
N LYS A 66 1.70 11.79 -6.57
CA LYS A 66 1.74 13.24 -6.27
C LYS A 66 0.60 13.71 -5.38
N PRO A 67 -0.68 13.33 -5.65
CA PRO A 67 -1.77 13.70 -4.74
C PRO A 67 -1.60 13.15 -3.33
N LEU A 68 -1.14 11.92 -3.16
CA LEU A 68 -0.87 11.35 -1.83
C LEU A 68 0.26 12.09 -1.13
N TYR A 69 1.35 12.38 -1.84
CA TYR A 69 2.46 13.14 -1.26
C TYR A 69 2.00 14.51 -0.78
N THR A 70 1.28 15.24 -1.62
CA THR A 70 0.79 16.58 -1.26
C THR A 70 -0.09 16.53 -0.01
N LEU A 71 -1.03 15.60 0.05
CA LEU A 71 -1.93 15.46 1.18
C LEU A 71 -1.18 15.06 2.46
N ILE A 72 -0.38 14.01 2.39
CA ILE A 72 0.34 13.48 3.55
C ILE A 72 1.34 14.51 4.08
N ASN A 73 2.09 15.15 3.20
CA ASN A 73 3.07 16.17 3.59
C ASN A 73 2.41 17.39 4.25
N SER A 74 1.18 17.74 3.84
CA SER A 74 0.43 18.84 4.42
C SER A 74 -0.07 18.58 5.84
N LYS A 75 -0.16 17.31 6.26
CA LYS A 75 -0.73 16.88 7.55
C LYS A 75 0.28 16.24 8.49
N VAL A 76 1.52 16.08 8.05
CA VAL A 76 2.54 15.40 8.85
C VAL A 76 2.87 16.18 10.13
N SER A 77 3.10 15.48 11.23
CA SER A 77 3.50 16.06 12.50
C SER A 77 4.90 16.68 12.42
N LYS A 78 5.12 17.72 13.21
CA LYS A 78 6.41 18.42 13.27
C LYS A 78 7.53 17.44 13.64
N GLY A 79 8.60 17.45 12.88
CA GLY A 79 9.78 16.61 13.12
C GLY A 79 9.76 15.26 12.41
N ARG A 80 8.62 14.86 11.84
CA ARG A 80 8.55 13.62 11.05
C ARG A 80 8.83 13.92 9.58
N LYS A 81 9.78 13.21 8.99
CA LYS A 81 10.19 13.43 7.59
C LYS A 81 9.29 12.68 6.63
N VAL A 82 9.03 13.29 5.47
CA VAL A 82 8.29 12.69 4.37
C VAL A 82 9.18 12.70 3.14
N PHE A 83 9.35 11.53 2.53
CA PHE A 83 10.13 11.37 1.29
C PHE A 83 9.20 10.94 0.16
N PHE A 84 9.48 11.42 -1.04
CA PHE A 84 8.77 11.02 -2.24
C PHE A 84 9.79 10.47 -3.24
N VAL A 85 9.73 9.17 -3.53
CA VAL A 85 10.72 8.47 -4.35
C VAL A 85 10.03 7.72 -5.49
N PHE A 86 10.42 8.04 -6.70
CA PHE A 86 9.94 7.36 -7.90
C PHE A 86 11.03 7.40 -8.97
N GLY A 87 10.90 6.60 -10.03
CA GLY A 87 11.87 6.59 -11.12
C GLY A 87 12.51 5.23 -11.38
N GLY A 88 12.15 4.23 -10.62
CA GLY A 88 12.48 2.85 -10.93
C GLY A 88 13.83 2.37 -10.43
N THR A 89 14.67 1.87 -11.33
CA THR A 89 15.81 1.00 -10.96
C THR A 89 17.19 1.63 -11.18
N ASP A 90 17.28 2.92 -11.47
CA ASP A 90 18.57 3.57 -11.65
C ASP A 90 19.40 3.63 -10.35
N ALA A 91 20.69 3.85 -10.49
CA ALA A 91 21.62 3.83 -9.37
C ALA A 91 21.32 4.94 -8.35
N GLU A 92 20.90 6.11 -8.82
CA GLU A 92 20.57 7.25 -7.97
C GLU A 92 19.33 6.96 -7.10
N THR A 93 18.29 6.40 -7.70
CA THR A 93 17.07 6.02 -6.97
C THR A 93 17.36 4.95 -5.93
N ARG A 94 18.15 3.92 -6.28
CA ARG A 94 18.56 2.88 -5.34
C ARG A 94 19.37 3.44 -4.16
N GLU A 95 20.28 4.37 -4.45
CA GLU A 95 21.07 5.02 -3.40
C GLU A 95 20.18 5.87 -2.47
N SER A 96 19.20 6.58 -3.00
CA SER A 96 18.24 7.34 -2.20
C SER A 96 17.47 6.42 -1.25
N ILE A 97 16.97 5.31 -1.75
CA ILE A 97 16.26 4.31 -0.93
C ILE A 97 17.19 3.76 0.15
N ARG A 98 18.41 3.39 -0.21
CA ARG A 98 19.37 2.86 0.75
C ARG A 98 19.68 3.87 1.86
N SER A 99 19.92 5.10 1.50
CA SER A 99 20.22 6.18 2.45
C SER A 99 19.05 6.38 3.43
N ILE A 100 17.81 6.45 2.94
CA ILE A 100 16.63 6.60 3.79
C ILE A 100 16.52 5.42 4.76
N THR A 101 16.64 4.20 4.27
CA THR A 101 16.47 3.00 5.11
C THR A 101 17.57 2.84 6.16
N GLU A 102 18.76 3.34 5.90
CA GLU A 102 19.88 3.29 6.87
C GLU A 102 19.78 4.39 7.93
N GLN A 103 19.22 5.55 7.61
CA GLN A 103 19.27 6.73 8.46
C GLN A 103 17.97 7.00 9.22
N GLU A 104 16.84 6.55 8.72
CA GLU A 104 15.53 6.92 9.27
C GLU A 104 14.88 5.79 10.06
N GLU A 105 14.21 6.15 11.14
CA GLU A 105 13.47 5.21 12.01
C GLU A 105 11.97 5.54 12.10
N ASN A 106 11.57 6.74 11.71
CA ASN A 106 10.18 7.19 11.83
C ASN A 106 9.76 8.08 10.65
N ALA A 107 10.22 7.74 9.45
CA ALA A 107 9.89 8.49 8.24
C ALA A 107 8.65 7.92 7.54
N ILE A 108 8.00 8.78 6.77
CA ILE A 108 6.99 8.39 5.79
C ILE A 108 7.67 8.40 4.42
N ILE A 109 7.63 7.29 3.71
CA ILE A 109 8.27 7.16 2.40
C ILE A 109 7.20 6.77 1.38
N ILE A 110 6.89 7.70 0.48
CA ILE A 110 5.90 7.50 -0.58
C ILE A 110 6.67 7.11 -1.83
N ALA A 111 6.48 5.87 -2.28
CA ALA A 111 7.29 5.29 -3.34
C ALA A 111 6.43 4.51 -4.34
N SER A 112 6.87 4.47 -5.61
CA SER A 112 6.24 3.59 -6.59
C SER A 112 6.55 2.12 -6.29
N TYR A 113 5.65 1.22 -6.69
CA TYR A 113 5.87 -0.22 -6.49
C TYR A 113 7.20 -0.69 -7.11
N GLY A 114 7.53 -0.17 -8.29
CA GLY A 114 8.79 -0.54 -8.96
C GLY A 114 10.01 -0.08 -8.19
N THR A 115 9.97 1.13 -7.63
CA THR A 115 11.06 1.67 -6.82
C THR A 115 11.26 0.87 -5.55
N PHE A 116 10.16 0.51 -4.88
CA PHE A 116 10.22 -0.28 -3.65
C PHE A 116 10.90 -1.64 -3.83
N SER A 117 10.78 -2.26 -4.99
CA SER A 117 11.35 -3.58 -5.24
C SER A 117 12.89 -3.60 -5.37
N THR A 118 13.56 -2.45 -5.38
CA THR A 118 14.98 -2.33 -5.75
C THR A 118 15.98 -2.21 -4.59
N GLY A 119 15.87 -3.02 -3.57
CA GLY A 119 16.97 -3.11 -2.59
C GLY A 119 16.69 -2.49 -1.22
N ILE A 120 15.53 -2.78 -0.70
CA ILE A 120 15.13 -2.29 0.61
C ILE A 120 15.82 -3.08 1.71
N ASN A 121 16.33 -2.37 2.71
CA ASN A 121 16.79 -2.99 3.94
C ASN A 121 15.56 -3.40 4.77
N ILE A 122 15.31 -4.69 4.83
CA ILE A 122 14.13 -5.25 5.48
C ILE A 122 14.03 -4.89 6.98
N LYS A 123 15.17 -4.65 7.63
CA LYS A 123 15.22 -4.28 9.05
C LYS A 123 14.57 -2.92 9.35
N SER A 124 14.47 -2.07 8.34
CA SER A 124 13.86 -0.72 8.44
C SER A 124 12.40 -0.69 8.01
N LEU A 125 11.81 -1.82 7.68
CA LEU A 125 10.40 -1.90 7.32
C LEU A 125 9.54 -2.13 8.56
N HIS A 126 8.82 -1.10 9.00
CA HIS A 126 7.85 -1.23 10.08
C HIS A 126 6.44 -1.39 9.55
N ASN A 127 6.04 -0.50 8.64
CA ASN A 127 4.73 -0.50 8.02
C ASN A 127 4.84 -0.35 6.51
N VAL A 128 4.07 -1.14 5.78
CA VAL A 128 3.95 -1.03 4.32
C VAL A 128 2.47 -0.93 3.97
N ILE A 129 2.11 0.09 3.20
CA ILE A 129 0.73 0.31 2.76
C ILE A 129 0.66 0.12 1.25
N PHE A 130 -0.12 -0.83 0.80
CA PHE A 130 -0.47 -0.99 -0.61
C PHE A 130 -1.61 -0.05 -0.96
N ALA A 131 -1.26 1.19 -1.32
CA ALA A 131 -2.22 2.26 -1.53
C ALA A 131 -2.98 2.16 -2.86
N SER A 132 -2.28 1.85 -3.94
CA SER A 132 -2.91 1.72 -5.26
C SER A 132 -3.21 0.27 -5.62
N PRO A 133 -4.34 -0.03 -6.27
CA PRO A 133 -4.53 -1.33 -6.90
C PRO A 133 -3.42 -1.59 -7.92
N SER A 134 -2.79 -2.74 -7.86
CA SER A 134 -1.72 -3.13 -8.79
C SER A 134 -1.41 -4.62 -8.70
N LYS A 135 -1.08 -5.21 -9.84
CA LYS A 135 -0.54 -6.58 -9.90
C LYS A 135 0.84 -6.69 -9.23
N SER A 136 1.54 -5.58 -9.08
CA SER A 136 2.85 -5.53 -8.42
C SER A 136 2.78 -5.85 -6.92
N ARG A 137 1.61 -5.77 -6.30
CA ARG A 137 1.42 -6.09 -4.88
C ARG A 137 1.93 -7.47 -4.52
N ILE A 138 1.62 -8.49 -5.33
CA ILE A 138 2.03 -9.87 -5.07
C ILE A 138 3.54 -10.02 -5.13
N ARG A 139 4.18 -9.43 -6.15
CA ARG A 139 5.64 -9.47 -6.31
C ARG A 139 6.33 -8.81 -5.12
N ASN A 140 5.85 -7.65 -4.71
CA ASN A 140 6.41 -6.92 -3.58
C ASN A 140 6.20 -7.68 -2.27
N LEU A 141 5.03 -8.28 -2.08
CA LEU A 141 4.74 -9.12 -0.92
C LEU A 141 5.71 -10.31 -0.83
N GLN A 142 5.92 -11.01 -1.92
CA GLN A 142 6.83 -12.15 -1.96
C GLN A 142 8.27 -11.73 -1.68
N SER A 143 8.69 -10.57 -2.18
CA SER A 143 10.01 -10.00 -1.92
C SER A 143 10.19 -9.66 -0.44
N ILE A 144 9.21 -9.02 0.18
CA ILE A 144 9.21 -8.73 1.61
C ILE A 144 9.28 -10.02 2.42
N GLY A 145 8.42 -10.99 2.12
CA GLY A 145 8.37 -12.27 2.82
C GLY A 145 9.70 -13.01 2.78
N ARG A 146 10.32 -13.07 1.61
CA ARG A 146 11.66 -13.70 1.47
C ARG A 146 12.72 -12.96 2.27
N GLY A 147 12.72 -11.64 2.22
CA GLY A 147 13.66 -10.81 2.97
C GLY A 147 13.54 -11.02 4.47
N LEU A 148 12.32 -11.04 4.98
CA LEU A 148 12.05 -11.28 6.41
C LEU A 148 12.51 -12.67 6.85
N ARG A 149 12.26 -13.70 6.04
CA ARG A 149 12.69 -15.07 6.35
C ARG A 149 14.21 -15.21 6.37
N LYS A 150 14.91 -14.47 5.52
CA LYS A 150 16.39 -14.52 5.43
C LYS A 150 17.10 -13.69 6.49
N SER A 151 16.47 -12.65 6.99
CA SER A 151 17.12 -11.69 7.88
C SER A 151 17.46 -12.26 9.26
N GLY A 152 16.77 -13.33 9.67
CA GLY A 152 16.94 -13.90 11.00
C GLY A 152 16.63 -12.94 12.15
N SER A 153 16.16 -11.74 11.85
CA SER A 153 15.80 -10.74 12.86
C SER A 153 14.39 -10.93 13.35
N LYS A 154 14.13 -10.50 14.57
CA LYS A 154 12.79 -10.48 15.17
C LYS A 154 11.98 -9.25 14.71
N THR A 155 12.27 -8.71 13.55
CA THR A 155 11.57 -7.54 13.03
C THR A 155 10.16 -7.91 12.61
N VAL A 156 9.18 -7.19 13.13
CA VAL A 156 7.77 -7.34 12.74
C VAL A 156 7.45 -6.26 11.72
N CYS A 157 7.00 -6.67 10.54
CA CYS A 157 6.50 -5.76 9.52
C CYS A 157 5.00 -5.93 9.39
N THR A 158 4.26 -4.83 9.43
CA THR A 158 2.81 -4.84 9.18
C THR A 158 2.54 -4.33 7.77
N LEU A 159 1.85 -5.16 7.00
CA LEU A 159 1.40 -4.83 5.65
C LEU A 159 -0.09 -4.49 5.68
N TYR A 160 -0.42 -3.31 5.19
CA TYR A 160 -1.81 -2.84 5.03
C TYR A 160 -2.21 -2.99 3.57
N ASP A 161 -3.00 -4.01 3.27
CA ASP A 161 -3.52 -4.28 1.94
C ASP A 161 -4.90 -3.62 1.81
N ILE A 162 -4.95 -2.47 1.15
CA ILE A 162 -6.20 -1.74 0.95
C ILE A 162 -6.95 -2.37 -0.23
N ALA A 163 -8.16 -2.85 0.04
CA ALA A 163 -9.05 -3.43 -0.95
C ALA A 163 -10.29 -2.57 -1.10
N ASP A 164 -10.88 -2.58 -2.28
CA ASP A 164 -11.99 -1.70 -2.63
C ASP A 164 -13.23 -2.51 -3.00
N ASN A 165 -14.24 -2.45 -2.15
CA ASN A 165 -15.50 -3.13 -2.35
C ASN A 165 -16.53 -2.18 -2.99
N LEU A 166 -16.62 -2.24 -4.31
CA LEU A 166 -17.59 -1.53 -5.14
C LEU A 166 -18.68 -2.48 -5.65
N GLN A 167 -18.83 -3.64 -5.03
CA GLN A 167 -19.84 -4.62 -5.44
C GLN A 167 -21.23 -4.01 -5.40
N TYR A 168 -21.94 -4.16 -6.51
CA TYR A 168 -23.35 -3.78 -6.61
C TYR A 168 -24.19 -5.02 -6.91
N LYS A 169 -25.09 -5.36 -6.00
CA LYS A 169 -25.87 -6.60 -6.06
C LYS A 169 -24.94 -7.79 -6.28
N LYS A 170 -25.13 -8.58 -7.36
CA LYS A 170 -24.27 -9.75 -7.68
C LYS A 170 -23.01 -9.39 -8.47
N LYS A 171 -22.85 -8.14 -8.89
CA LYS A 171 -21.71 -7.73 -9.71
C LYS A 171 -20.53 -7.34 -8.83
N ILE A 172 -19.51 -8.19 -8.84
CA ILE A 172 -18.26 -7.98 -8.12
C ILE A 172 -17.31 -7.16 -9.01
N ASN A 173 -16.75 -6.09 -8.46
CA ASN A 173 -15.80 -5.25 -9.19
C ASN A 173 -14.43 -5.92 -9.35
N TYR A 174 -13.65 -5.48 -10.32
CA TYR A 174 -12.39 -6.10 -10.71
C TYR A 174 -11.37 -6.15 -9.56
N THR A 175 -11.16 -5.03 -8.86
CA THR A 175 -10.15 -4.98 -7.80
C THR A 175 -10.55 -5.83 -6.60
N LEU A 176 -11.83 -6.03 -6.35
CA LEU A 176 -12.30 -6.96 -5.31
C LEU A 176 -12.04 -8.42 -5.70
N LYS A 177 -12.21 -8.78 -6.98
CA LYS A 177 -11.82 -10.11 -7.47
C LYS A 177 -10.33 -10.35 -7.27
N HIS A 178 -9.51 -9.33 -7.51
CA HIS A 178 -8.06 -9.43 -7.28
C HIS A 178 -7.72 -9.63 -5.79
N LEU A 179 -8.50 -9.07 -4.88
CA LEU A 179 -8.35 -9.37 -3.46
C LEU A 179 -8.52 -10.86 -3.19
N TYR A 180 -9.55 -11.48 -3.74
CA TYR A 180 -9.77 -12.92 -3.55
C TYR A 180 -8.60 -13.76 -4.06
N GLU A 181 -7.99 -13.36 -5.17
CA GLU A 181 -6.77 -14.00 -5.69
C GLU A 181 -5.60 -13.81 -4.74
N ARG A 182 -5.42 -12.60 -4.17
CA ARG A 182 -4.35 -12.35 -3.20
C ARG A 182 -4.52 -13.17 -1.93
N VAL A 183 -5.73 -13.32 -1.44
CA VAL A 183 -6.00 -14.14 -0.24
C VAL A 183 -5.59 -15.60 -0.47
N LYS A 184 -5.82 -16.15 -1.67
CA LYS A 184 -5.33 -17.48 -2.00
C LYS A 184 -3.81 -17.59 -1.87
N ILE A 185 -3.09 -16.57 -2.35
CA ILE A 185 -1.63 -16.52 -2.25
C ILE A 185 -1.19 -16.37 -0.79
N TYR A 186 -1.88 -15.56 0.00
CA TYR A 186 -1.59 -15.43 1.42
C TYR A 186 -1.70 -16.78 2.15
N ASN A 187 -2.72 -17.56 1.83
CA ASN A 187 -2.90 -18.90 2.37
C ASN A 187 -1.82 -19.88 1.90
N GLU A 188 -1.49 -19.87 0.60
CA GLU A 188 -0.45 -20.75 0.02
C GLU A 188 0.93 -20.45 0.62
N GLU A 189 1.25 -19.18 0.82
CA GLU A 189 2.53 -18.73 1.40
C GLU A 189 2.53 -18.78 2.93
N GLN A 190 1.42 -19.16 3.54
CA GLN A 190 1.25 -19.25 4.98
C GLN A 190 1.49 -17.93 5.70
N PHE A 191 1.11 -16.81 5.10
CA PHE A 191 1.12 -15.52 5.76
C PHE A 191 -0.10 -15.37 6.66
N GLU A 192 0.13 -14.86 7.86
CA GLU A 192 -0.95 -14.48 8.77
C GLU A 192 -1.65 -13.21 8.24
N TYR A 193 -2.98 -13.26 8.13
CA TYR A 193 -3.76 -12.09 7.71
C TYR A 193 -5.07 -11.99 8.46
N LYS A 194 -5.60 -10.77 8.51
CA LYS A 194 -6.91 -10.48 9.08
C LYS A 194 -7.62 -9.46 8.19
N ILE A 195 -8.93 -9.63 8.00
CA ILE A 195 -9.75 -8.74 7.17
C ILE A 195 -10.53 -7.80 8.08
N TYR A 196 -10.43 -6.51 7.81
CA TYR A 196 -11.18 -5.45 8.46
C TYR A 196 -12.12 -4.82 7.45
N LYS A 197 -13.41 -4.80 7.74
CA LYS A 197 -14.42 -4.15 6.91
C LYS A 197 -14.58 -2.71 7.38
N ILE A 198 -14.39 -1.74 6.48
CA ILE A 198 -14.39 -0.33 6.80
C ILE A 198 -15.36 0.39 5.86
N ASN A 199 -16.32 1.11 6.43
CA ASN A 199 -17.21 1.93 5.64
C ASN A 199 -16.50 3.22 5.23
N LEU A 200 -16.42 3.46 3.92
CA LEU A 200 -15.81 4.64 3.36
C LEU A 200 -16.89 5.71 3.12
N GLU A 201 -17.03 6.62 4.05
CA GLU A 201 -17.98 7.75 3.95
C GLU A 201 -17.34 9.09 4.25
#